data_1668e23e8a7b43ea640d238536319e64
#
_entry.id   1668e23e8a7b43ea640d238536319e64
#
_cell.length_a   1.000
_cell.length_b   1.000
_cell.length_c   1.000
_cell.angle_alpha   90.00
_cell.angle_beta   90.00
_cell.angle_gamma   90.00
#
_symmetry.space_group_name_H-M   'P 1'
#
loop_
_entity.id
_entity.type
_entity.pdbx_description
1 polymer ?
#
loop_
_entity_poly.entity_id
_entity_poly.type
_entity_poly.pdbx_seq_one_letter_code
_entity_poly.pdbx_strand_id
1 'polypeptide(L)'
;VNSSRAEKSRSMVFELLVSDQPEKNNSPDPESKFWNWSEKLGVSDSRFPSKDKIELDRSHKAMSVNLDACINCNLCVRACREVQVNDVIGMAYRGSTAKVIFDLDDPMGNSTCVACGECVQACPTGALMESSLVDNEGKRDSYSDKVVESVCPYCGVGCQTEVHVKDDKILYVDGKNGPANENRLLSLIHI
;
A
#
# COMPACT_ATOMS: atom_id res chain seq x y z
N VAL A 1 21.93 5.35 14.86
CA VAL A 1 23.27 4.77 14.92
C VAL A 1 23.89 4.84 13.53
N ASN A 2 24.89 5.73 13.35
CA ASN A 2 25.50 6.04 12.06
C ASN A 2 26.96 5.59 12.04
N SER A 3 27.20 4.28 12.16
CA SER A 3 28.51 3.70 11.93
C SER A 3 28.54 3.04 10.54
N SER A 4 29.72 2.96 9.93
CA SER A 4 29.90 2.30 8.62
C SER A 4 29.41 0.84 8.62
N ARG A 5 29.56 0.15 9.76
CA ARG A 5 29.03 -1.21 9.94
C ARG A 5 27.49 -1.25 9.92
N ALA A 6 26.85 -0.29 10.58
CA ALA A 6 25.39 -0.20 10.62
C ALA A 6 24.82 0.18 9.26
N GLU A 7 25.48 1.08 8.54
CA GLU A 7 25.09 1.45 7.16
C GLU A 7 25.19 0.27 6.22
N LYS A 8 26.31 -0.46 6.24
CA LYS A 8 26.48 -1.68 5.42
C LYS A 8 25.42 -2.73 5.75
N SER A 9 25.10 -2.93 7.03
CA SER A 9 24.05 -3.89 7.43
C SER A 9 22.68 -3.48 6.94
N ARG A 10 22.31 -2.20 7.04
CA ARG A 10 21.02 -1.69 6.52
C ARG A 10 20.91 -1.86 5.01
N SER A 11 21.96 -1.49 4.26
CA SER A 11 21.98 -1.65 2.81
C SER A 11 21.83 -3.12 2.41
N MET A 12 22.50 -4.04 3.10
CA MET A 12 22.40 -5.47 2.83
C MET A 12 20.98 -6.02 3.10
N VAL A 13 20.37 -5.63 4.23
CA VAL A 13 18.99 -6.03 4.56
C VAL A 13 18.02 -5.46 3.52
N PHE A 14 18.23 -4.19 3.12
CA PHE A 14 17.37 -3.56 2.13
C PHE A 14 17.53 -4.19 0.74
N GLU A 15 18.75 -4.60 0.33
CA GLU A 15 19.00 -5.36 -0.89
C GLU A 15 18.20 -6.67 -0.94
N LEU A 16 18.10 -7.38 0.20
CA LEU A 16 17.26 -8.58 0.31
C LEU A 16 15.76 -8.26 0.15
N LEU A 17 15.29 -7.10 0.59
CA LEU A 17 13.90 -6.69 0.36
C LEU A 17 13.67 -6.28 -1.10
N VAL A 18 14.65 -5.63 -1.74
CA VAL A 18 14.58 -5.26 -3.16
C VAL A 18 14.52 -6.49 -4.06
N SER A 19 15.17 -7.61 -3.69
CA SER A 19 15.13 -8.84 -4.48
C SER A 19 13.71 -9.37 -4.74
N ASP A 20 12.80 -9.13 -3.80
CA ASP A 20 11.41 -9.58 -3.88
C ASP A 20 10.45 -8.54 -4.47
N GLN A 21 10.98 -7.39 -4.92
CA GLN A 21 10.18 -6.34 -5.53
C GLN A 21 10.23 -6.42 -7.06
N PRO A 22 9.16 -6.03 -7.76
CA PRO A 22 9.26 -5.69 -9.17
C PRO A 22 10.22 -4.50 -9.33
N GLU A 23 10.79 -4.32 -10.51
CA GLU A 23 11.58 -3.11 -10.82
C GLU A 23 10.78 -1.84 -10.51
N LYS A 24 11.45 -0.78 -10.05
CA LYS A 24 10.79 0.46 -9.61
C LYS A 24 9.74 0.97 -10.60
N ASN A 25 10.06 1.00 -11.89
CA ASN A 25 9.14 1.48 -12.94
C ASN A 25 7.96 0.53 -13.21
N ASN A 26 8.06 -0.72 -12.74
CA ASN A 26 7.03 -1.75 -12.85
C ASN A 26 6.33 -2.00 -11.51
N SER A 27 6.74 -1.31 -10.45
CA SER A 27 6.11 -1.45 -9.14
C SER A 27 4.72 -0.80 -9.12
N PRO A 28 3.82 -1.27 -8.25
CA PRO A 28 2.48 -0.66 -8.11
C PRO A 28 2.54 0.82 -7.75
N ASP A 29 3.47 1.22 -6.88
CA ASP A 29 3.70 2.61 -6.51
C ASP A 29 5.19 2.94 -6.50
N PRO A 30 5.73 3.54 -7.60
CA PRO A 30 7.12 3.96 -7.69
C PRO A 30 7.51 5.06 -6.69
N GLU A 31 6.54 5.78 -6.13
CA GLU A 31 6.72 6.84 -5.13
C GLU A 31 6.47 6.36 -3.69
N SER A 32 6.30 5.05 -3.49
CA SER A 32 6.07 4.44 -2.19
C SER A 32 7.18 4.75 -1.17
N LYS A 33 6.85 4.60 0.11
CA LYS A 33 7.83 4.71 1.20
C LYS A 33 9.02 3.77 1.01
N PHE A 34 8.78 2.59 0.44
CA PHE A 34 9.80 1.61 0.14
C PHE A 34 10.82 2.17 -0.86
N TRP A 35 10.40 2.67 -2.01
CA TRP A 35 11.28 3.20 -3.04
C TRP A 35 11.98 4.50 -2.60
N ASN A 36 11.33 5.33 -1.78
CA ASN A 36 11.97 6.48 -1.14
C ASN A 36 13.12 6.07 -0.20
N TRP A 37 13.00 4.95 0.51
CA TRP A 37 14.09 4.39 1.31
C TRP A 37 15.18 3.76 0.46
N SER A 38 14.81 3.10 -0.65
CA SER A 38 15.75 2.57 -1.65
C SER A 38 16.71 3.65 -2.12
N GLU A 39 16.18 4.80 -2.53
CA GLU A 39 16.97 5.95 -2.97
C GLU A 39 17.89 6.49 -1.86
N LYS A 40 17.36 6.66 -0.64
CA LYS A 40 18.16 7.15 0.50
C LYS A 40 19.32 6.23 0.87
N LEU A 41 19.17 4.93 0.65
CA LEU A 41 20.20 3.93 0.94
C LEU A 41 21.10 3.64 -0.27
N GLY A 42 20.77 4.16 -1.45
CA GLY A 42 21.49 3.90 -2.70
C GLY A 42 21.42 2.43 -3.15
N VAL A 43 20.29 1.75 -2.87
CA VAL A 43 20.09 0.34 -3.19
C VAL A 43 18.90 0.22 -4.14
N SER A 44 19.16 0.17 -5.43
CA SER A 44 18.11 0.12 -6.48
C SER A 44 17.94 -1.27 -7.11
N ASP A 45 18.87 -2.17 -6.88
CA ASP A 45 18.93 -3.49 -7.48
C ASP A 45 19.43 -4.53 -6.49
N SER A 46 19.24 -5.81 -6.78
CA SER A 46 19.64 -6.91 -5.92
C SER A 46 20.39 -7.98 -6.72
N ARG A 47 21.45 -8.51 -6.12
CA ARG A 47 22.18 -9.68 -6.63
C ARG A 47 21.51 -11.01 -6.26
N PHE A 48 20.44 -10.99 -5.48
CA PHE A 48 19.70 -12.18 -5.06
C PHE A 48 18.56 -12.49 -6.03
N PRO A 49 18.17 -13.77 -6.19
CA PRO A 49 17.03 -14.12 -7.02
C PRO A 49 15.74 -13.59 -6.43
N SER A 50 14.81 -13.20 -7.30
CA SER A 50 13.46 -12.79 -6.92
C SER A 50 12.60 -14.01 -6.57
N LYS A 51 11.53 -13.76 -5.78
CA LYS A 51 10.47 -14.74 -5.57
C LYS A 51 9.64 -14.96 -6.84
N ASP A 52 8.82 -16.02 -6.85
CA ASP A 52 7.83 -16.25 -7.89
C ASP A 52 6.76 -15.14 -7.87
N LYS A 53 6.32 -14.75 -9.06
CA LYS A 53 5.26 -13.74 -9.21
C LYS A 53 3.93 -14.23 -8.63
N ILE A 54 3.24 -13.31 -7.96
CA ILE A 54 1.89 -13.53 -7.43
C ILE A 54 0.91 -12.75 -8.30
N GLU A 55 -0.20 -13.38 -8.69
CA GLU A 55 -1.20 -12.75 -9.53
C GLU A 55 -1.86 -11.55 -8.83
N LEU A 56 -2.17 -10.54 -9.63
CA LEU A 56 -2.87 -9.35 -9.20
C LEU A 56 -4.33 -9.68 -8.85
N ASP A 57 -4.78 -9.32 -7.65
CA ASP A 57 -6.17 -9.44 -7.24
C ASP A 57 -6.87 -8.06 -7.31
N ARG A 58 -7.86 -7.96 -8.16
CA ARG A 58 -8.74 -6.79 -8.34
C ARG A 58 -10.21 -7.12 -8.07
N SER A 59 -10.46 -8.16 -7.33
CA SER A 59 -11.82 -8.59 -6.98
C SER A 59 -12.55 -7.58 -6.09
N HIS A 60 -11.81 -6.82 -5.27
CA HIS A 60 -12.39 -5.84 -4.36
C HIS A 60 -12.67 -4.50 -5.06
N LYS A 61 -13.86 -3.91 -4.84
CA LYS A 61 -14.29 -2.67 -5.53
C LYS A 61 -13.43 -1.45 -5.19
N ALA A 62 -13.02 -1.32 -3.93
CA ALA A 62 -12.29 -0.15 -3.45
C ALA A 62 -10.78 -0.35 -3.39
N MET A 63 -10.29 -1.58 -3.44
CA MET A 63 -8.88 -1.90 -3.20
C MET A 63 -8.32 -2.84 -4.26
N SER A 64 -7.06 -2.64 -4.61
CA SER A 64 -6.25 -3.48 -5.48
C SER A 64 -5.16 -4.15 -4.65
N VAL A 65 -4.92 -5.44 -4.86
CA VAL A 65 -3.94 -6.24 -4.11
C VAL A 65 -2.90 -6.79 -5.08
N ASN A 66 -1.68 -6.28 -4.99
CA ASN A 66 -0.53 -6.77 -5.76
C ASN A 66 0.55 -7.28 -4.80
N LEU A 67 0.46 -8.54 -4.40
CA LEU A 67 1.39 -9.14 -3.46
C LEU A 67 2.80 -9.36 -4.04
N ASP A 68 3.00 -9.12 -5.32
CA ASP A 68 4.33 -9.11 -5.94
C ASP A 68 5.23 -8.05 -5.30
N ALA A 69 4.64 -6.91 -4.90
CA ALA A 69 5.32 -5.85 -4.18
C ALA A 69 5.31 -6.01 -2.64
N CYS A 70 4.82 -7.13 -2.10
CA CYS A 70 4.74 -7.33 -0.66
C CYS A 70 6.08 -7.74 -0.05
N ILE A 71 6.51 -7.05 1.02
CA ILE A 71 7.72 -7.36 1.80
C ILE A 71 7.42 -8.12 3.11
N ASN A 72 6.21 -8.64 3.28
CA ASN A 72 5.78 -9.39 4.46
C ASN A 72 6.00 -8.67 5.80
N CYS A 73 5.85 -7.35 5.83
CA CYS A 73 6.11 -6.51 7.02
C CYS A 73 5.02 -6.59 8.10
N ASN A 74 3.92 -7.27 7.86
CA ASN A 74 2.79 -7.42 8.79
C ASN A 74 2.01 -6.12 9.14
N LEU A 75 2.31 -4.98 8.54
CA LEU A 75 1.64 -3.73 8.89
C LEU A 75 0.14 -3.77 8.55
N CYS A 76 -0.24 -4.35 7.40
CA CYS A 76 -1.64 -4.51 7.01
C CYS A 76 -2.40 -5.48 7.93
N VAL A 77 -1.74 -6.57 8.36
CA VAL A 77 -2.32 -7.53 9.32
C VAL A 77 -2.61 -6.84 10.64
N ARG A 78 -1.64 -6.08 11.17
CA ARG A 78 -1.80 -5.32 12.41
C ARG A 78 -2.85 -4.21 12.28
N ALA A 79 -2.87 -3.52 11.15
CA ALA A 79 -3.88 -2.50 10.86
C ALA A 79 -5.30 -3.09 10.88
N CYS A 80 -5.49 -4.26 10.27
CA CYS A 80 -6.78 -4.95 10.26
C CYS A 80 -7.16 -5.49 11.65
N ARG A 81 -6.22 -6.13 12.33
CA ARG A 81 -6.46 -6.84 13.60
C ARG A 81 -6.48 -5.91 14.81
N GLU A 82 -5.46 -5.03 14.95
CA GLU A 82 -5.25 -4.24 16.16
C GLU A 82 -5.93 -2.88 16.10
N VAL A 83 -5.98 -2.24 14.91
CA VAL A 83 -6.54 -0.89 14.76
C VAL A 83 -8.03 -0.94 14.45
N GLN A 84 -8.45 -1.77 13.47
CA GLN A 84 -9.86 -1.87 13.04
C GLN A 84 -10.62 -3.04 13.69
N VAL A 85 -9.92 -4.00 14.28
CA VAL A 85 -10.49 -5.17 14.98
C VAL A 85 -11.39 -6.02 14.06
N ASN A 86 -11.07 -6.08 12.76
CA ASN A 86 -11.82 -6.90 11.78
C ASN A 86 -11.22 -8.28 11.59
N ASP A 87 -9.92 -8.45 11.79
CA ASP A 87 -9.18 -9.72 11.71
C ASP A 87 -9.34 -10.53 10.42
N VAL A 88 -9.54 -9.85 9.30
CA VAL A 88 -9.68 -10.45 7.96
C VAL A 88 -8.33 -10.82 7.35
N ILE A 89 -7.29 -10.04 7.66
CA ILE A 89 -5.96 -10.18 7.06
C ILE A 89 -5.05 -10.99 7.97
N GLY A 90 -4.46 -12.05 7.43
CA GLY A 90 -3.51 -12.90 8.13
C GLY A 90 -2.25 -13.17 7.32
N MET A 91 -1.32 -13.90 7.93
CA MET A 91 -0.18 -14.49 7.23
C MET A 91 -0.37 -15.98 7.13
N ALA A 92 -0.11 -16.54 5.96
CA ALA A 92 -0.12 -17.97 5.74
C ALA A 92 1.17 -18.46 5.09
N TYR A 93 1.34 -19.78 5.13
CA TYR A 93 2.52 -20.48 4.61
C TYR A 93 3.81 -20.10 5.35
N ARG A 94 4.97 -20.47 4.81
CA ARG A 94 6.26 -20.23 5.45
C ARG A 94 7.41 -20.22 4.43
N GLY A 95 8.55 -19.64 4.83
CA GLY A 95 9.71 -19.52 3.95
C GLY A 95 9.41 -18.64 2.75
N SER A 96 9.88 -19.02 1.58
CA SER A 96 9.69 -18.26 0.34
C SER A 96 8.24 -18.17 -0.13
N THR A 97 7.37 -19.07 0.35
CA THR A 97 5.94 -19.07 0.00
C THR A 97 5.07 -18.30 0.99
N ALA A 98 5.66 -17.74 2.06
CA ALA A 98 4.90 -16.94 3.02
C ALA A 98 4.26 -15.74 2.34
N LYS A 99 2.96 -15.56 2.54
CA LYS A 99 2.20 -14.44 1.96
C LYS A 99 1.11 -13.94 2.89
N VAL A 100 0.67 -12.74 2.64
CA VAL A 100 -0.57 -12.18 3.19
C VAL A 100 -1.76 -12.89 2.55
N ILE A 101 -2.74 -13.24 3.38
CA ILE A 101 -4.00 -13.84 2.93
C ILE A 101 -5.19 -13.07 3.49
N PHE A 102 -6.35 -13.24 2.87
CA PHE A 102 -7.64 -12.72 3.31
C PHE A 102 -8.54 -13.90 3.67
N ASP A 103 -9.07 -13.93 4.90
CA ASP A 103 -9.83 -15.04 5.47
C ASP A 103 -9.10 -16.39 5.28
N LEU A 104 -9.61 -17.30 4.46
CA LEU A 104 -9.05 -18.63 4.19
C LEU A 104 -8.24 -18.69 2.88
N ASP A 105 -7.54 -17.61 2.53
CA ASP A 105 -6.83 -17.41 1.25
C ASP A 105 -7.78 -17.12 0.08
N ASP A 106 -8.90 -16.46 0.38
CA ASP A 106 -9.86 -16.00 -0.61
C ASP A 106 -9.36 -14.75 -1.34
N PRO A 107 -9.83 -14.47 -2.57
CA PRO A 107 -9.69 -13.16 -3.17
C PRO A 107 -10.28 -12.06 -2.27
N MET A 108 -9.64 -10.90 -2.17
CA MET A 108 -10.03 -9.86 -1.21
C MET A 108 -11.51 -9.44 -1.36
N GLY A 109 -12.04 -9.43 -2.59
CA GLY A 109 -13.44 -9.09 -2.85
C GLY A 109 -14.46 -10.12 -2.40
N ASN A 110 -14.03 -11.36 -2.13
CA ASN A 110 -14.86 -12.44 -1.62
C ASN A 110 -14.71 -12.66 -0.11
N SER A 111 -13.77 -11.94 0.50
CA SER A 111 -13.51 -12.01 1.94
C SER A 111 -14.55 -11.24 2.76
N THR A 112 -14.49 -11.37 4.08
CA THR A 112 -15.33 -10.61 5.03
C THR A 112 -14.87 -9.19 5.23
N CYS A 113 -14.05 -8.62 4.31
CA CYS A 113 -13.52 -7.28 4.37
C CYS A 113 -14.64 -6.23 4.38
N VAL A 114 -14.57 -5.30 5.35
CA VAL A 114 -15.55 -4.20 5.51
C VAL A 114 -15.13 -2.90 4.79
N ALA A 115 -14.11 -2.95 3.95
CA ALA A 115 -13.62 -1.82 3.17
C ALA A 115 -13.23 -0.58 4.02
N CYS A 116 -12.60 -0.77 5.17
CA CYS A 116 -12.17 0.35 6.02
C CYS A 116 -10.91 1.08 5.47
N GLY A 117 -10.07 0.44 4.65
CA GLY A 117 -8.88 1.02 4.00
C GLY A 117 -7.65 1.16 4.89
N GLU A 118 -7.69 0.82 6.16
CA GLU A 118 -6.56 0.99 7.07
C GLU A 118 -5.33 0.18 6.64
N CYS A 119 -5.53 -1.00 6.05
CA CYS A 119 -4.46 -1.84 5.53
C CYS A 119 -3.73 -1.21 4.33
N VAL A 120 -4.46 -0.49 3.47
CA VAL A 120 -3.90 0.26 2.34
C VAL A 120 -3.03 1.40 2.84
N GLN A 121 -3.55 2.22 3.77
CA GLN A 121 -2.82 3.34 4.37
C GLN A 121 -1.58 2.89 5.17
N ALA A 122 -1.60 1.66 5.71
CA ALA A 122 -0.47 1.08 6.42
C ALA A 122 0.60 0.49 5.49
N CYS A 123 0.26 0.19 4.22
CA CYS A 123 1.16 -0.48 3.29
C CYS A 123 2.30 0.44 2.84
N PRO A 124 3.58 0.07 3.04
CA PRO A 124 4.69 0.93 2.68
C PRO A 124 5.18 0.75 1.23
N THR A 125 4.65 -0.24 0.49
CA THR A 125 5.19 -0.66 -0.81
C THR A 125 4.22 -0.48 -1.98
N GLY A 126 2.94 -0.14 -1.68
CA GLY A 126 1.88 -0.14 -2.70
C GLY A 126 1.36 -1.55 -3.06
N ALA A 127 1.71 -2.59 -2.28
CA ALA A 127 1.13 -3.92 -2.47
C ALA A 127 -0.40 -3.93 -2.23
N LEU A 128 -0.89 -3.03 -1.40
CA LEU A 128 -2.31 -2.72 -1.21
C LEU A 128 -2.51 -1.25 -1.56
N MET A 129 -3.38 -0.97 -2.51
CA MET A 129 -3.69 0.39 -2.98
C MET A 129 -5.18 0.57 -3.20
N GLU A 130 -5.63 1.81 -3.27
CA GLU A 130 -6.97 2.15 -3.70
C GLU A 130 -7.15 1.79 -5.19
N SER A 131 -8.25 1.12 -5.54
CA SER A 131 -8.52 0.71 -6.92
C SER A 131 -8.63 1.90 -7.90
N SER A 132 -9.00 3.08 -7.40
CA SER A 132 -9.10 4.31 -8.19
C SER A 132 -7.76 4.91 -8.60
N LEU A 133 -6.66 4.51 -7.96
CA LEU A 133 -5.32 5.03 -8.22
C LEU A 133 -4.54 4.20 -9.23
N VAL A 134 -4.99 3.00 -9.55
CA VAL A 134 -4.23 2.04 -10.35
C VAL A 134 -4.93 1.70 -11.66
N ASP A 135 -4.12 1.43 -12.68
CA ASP A 135 -4.55 0.94 -13.97
C ASP A 135 -4.95 -0.55 -13.93
N ASN A 136 -5.20 -1.13 -15.12
CA ASN A 136 -5.57 -2.54 -15.24
C ASN A 136 -4.43 -3.51 -14.89
N GLU A 137 -3.20 -3.05 -14.86
CA GLU A 137 -2.00 -3.81 -14.50
C GLU A 137 -1.67 -3.66 -12.99
N GLY A 138 -2.46 -2.88 -12.24
CA GLY A 138 -2.26 -2.64 -10.82
C GLY A 138 -1.13 -1.66 -10.53
N LYS A 139 -0.78 -0.79 -11.48
CA LYS A 139 0.22 0.27 -11.35
C LYS A 139 -0.46 1.62 -11.18
N ARG A 140 0.14 2.48 -10.38
CA ARG A 140 -0.32 3.86 -10.23
C ARG A 140 -0.18 4.61 -11.54
N ASP A 141 -1.30 5.11 -12.08
CA ASP A 141 -1.36 5.90 -13.30
C ASP A 141 -1.95 7.30 -13.11
N SER A 142 -2.43 7.58 -11.91
CA SER A 142 -3.20 8.78 -11.59
C SER A 142 -2.33 9.84 -10.93
N TYR A 143 -1.97 10.87 -11.72
CA TYR A 143 -1.28 12.07 -11.25
C TYR A 143 -2.18 13.28 -11.43
N SER A 144 -2.39 14.04 -10.35
CA SER A 144 -3.25 15.22 -10.35
C SER A 144 -2.53 16.48 -10.87
N ASP A 145 -3.28 17.36 -11.54
CA ASP A 145 -2.81 18.69 -11.93
C ASP A 145 -3.06 19.72 -10.82
N LYS A 146 -4.04 19.46 -9.97
CA LYS A 146 -4.49 20.36 -8.91
C LYS A 146 -4.93 19.58 -7.68
N VAL A 147 -4.59 20.10 -6.51
CA VAL A 147 -5.07 19.60 -5.21
C VAL A 147 -5.95 20.66 -4.57
N VAL A 148 -7.13 20.26 -4.11
CA VAL A 148 -8.11 21.14 -3.46
C VAL A 148 -8.38 20.61 -2.05
N GLU A 149 -8.15 21.44 -1.05
CA GLU A 149 -8.46 21.09 0.33
C GLU A 149 -9.98 21.17 0.58
N SER A 150 -10.51 20.16 1.27
CA SER A 150 -11.93 20.04 1.57
C SER A 150 -12.18 19.29 2.88
N VAL A 151 -13.43 18.98 3.14
CA VAL A 151 -13.89 18.18 4.28
C VAL A 151 -14.71 17.01 3.75
N CYS A 152 -14.51 15.83 4.32
CA CYS A 152 -15.26 14.63 3.96
C CYS A 152 -16.77 14.82 4.23
N PRO A 153 -17.66 14.56 3.24
CA PRO A 153 -19.09 14.85 3.38
C PRO A 153 -19.91 13.72 4.04
N TYR A 154 -19.29 12.56 4.35
CA TYR A 154 -20.06 11.36 4.69
C TYR A 154 -20.53 11.28 6.16
N CYS A 155 -19.75 11.76 7.11
CA CYS A 155 -20.16 11.73 8.52
C CYS A 155 -19.71 12.98 9.29
N GLY A 156 -20.19 13.12 10.54
CA GLY A 156 -19.93 14.27 11.38
C GLY A 156 -18.52 14.38 11.98
N VAL A 157 -17.62 13.45 11.68
CA VAL A 157 -16.21 13.51 12.14
C VAL A 157 -15.49 14.70 11.53
N GLY A 158 -15.81 15.06 10.27
CA GLY A 158 -15.23 16.22 9.60
C GLY A 158 -13.76 16.02 9.21
N CYS A 159 -13.41 14.83 8.75
CA CYS A 159 -12.06 14.53 8.26
C CYS A 159 -11.66 15.52 7.18
N GLN A 160 -10.48 16.12 7.34
CA GLN A 160 -9.91 17.00 6.31
C GLN A 160 -9.35 16.17 5.16
N THR A 161 -9.63 16.61 3.94
CA THR A 161 -9.28 15.89 2.71
C THR A 161 -8.50 16.76 1.75
N GLU A 162 -7.69 16.11 0.94
CA GLU A 162 -7.03 16.63 -0.26
C GLU A 162 -7.65 15.96 -1.47
N VAL A 163 -8.41 16.73 -2.25
CA VAL A 163 -9.08 16.26 -3.47
C VAL A 163 -8.15 16.48 -4.65
N HIS A 164 -7.71 15.41 -5.25
CA HIS A 164 -6.82 15.41 -6.41
C HIS A 164 -7.62 15.46 -7.69
N VAL A 165 -7.38 16.50 -8.50
CA VAL A 165 -8.17 16.80 -9.71
C VAL A 165 -7.27 16.82 -10.92
N LYS A 166 -7.77 16.29 -12.05
CA LYS A 166 -7.17 16.35 -13.36
C LYS A 166 -8.27 16.55 -14.39
N ASP A 167 -8.08 17.46 -15.35
CA ASP A 167 -9.04 17.77 -16.40
C ASP A 167 -10.47 18.02 -15.85
N ASP A 168 -10.58 18.78 -14.76
CA ASP A 168 -11.82 19.08 -14.02
C ASP A 168 -12.58 17.84 -13.48
N LYS A 169 -11.90 16.70 -13.34
CA LYS A 169 -12.44 15.49 -12.73
C LYS A 169 -11.68 15.14 -11.46
N ILE A 170 -12.40 14.70 -10.44
CA ILE A 170 -11.78 14.12 -9.24
C ILE A 170 -11.21 12.77 -9.62
N LEU A 171 -9.89 12.60 -9.41
CA LEU A 171 -9.20 11.32 -9.59
C LEU A 171 -9.31 10.46 -8.34
N TYR A 172 -8.91 11.04 -7.21
CA TYR A 172 -8.92 10.39 -5.90
C TYR A 172 -8.93 11.43 -4.79
N VAL A 173 -9.08 10.96 -3.57
CA VAL A 173 -9.10 11.80 -2.38
C VAL A 173 -8.19 11.21 -1.31
N ASP A 174 -7.25 12.01 -0.83
CA ASP A 174 -6.38 11.66 0.29
C ASP A 174 -6.80 12.35 1.58
N GLY A 175 -6.36 11.79 2.72
CA GLY A 175 -6.50 12.43 4.01
C GLY A 175 -5.48 13.54 4.19
N LYS A 176 -5.94 14.76 4.48
CA LYS A 176 -5.06 15.83 4.95
C LYS A 176 -4.78 15.66 6.44
N ASN A 177 -3.59 16.14 6.89
CA ASN A 177 -3.21 16.12 8.30
C ASN A 177 -4.07 17.08 9.13
N GLY A 178 -5.31 16.69 9.36
CA GLY A 178 -6.26 17.39 10.19
C GLY A 178 -6.39 16.80 11.59
N PRO A 179 -6.93 17.57 12.56
CA PRO A 179 -7.05 17.14 13.97
C PRO A 179 -8.00 15.95 14.16
N ALA A 180 -8.89 15.70 13.19
CA ALA A 180 -9.87 14.61 13.28
C ALA A 180 -9.38 13.30 12.65
N ASN A 181 -8.43 13.33 11.73
CA ASN A 181 -8.11 12.18 10.92
C ASN A 181 -6.61 11.89 10.70
N GLU A 182 -5.71 12.83 11.01
CA GLU A 182 -4.24 12.62 10.97
C GLU A 182 -3.78 11.90 9.69
N ASN A 183 -4.15 12.42 8.51
CA ASN A 183 -3.91 11.86 7.17
C ASN A 183 -4.66 10.55 6.86
N ARG A 184 -5.65 10.14 7.64
CA ARG A 184 -6.37 8.89 7.41
C ARG A 184 -7.79 9.13 6.93
N LEU A 185 -8.26 8.24 6.06
CA LEU A 185 -9.64 8.21 5.56
C LEU A 185 -10.16 6.77 5.55
N LEU A 186 -11.47 6.63 5.65
CA LEU A 186 -12.13 5.35 5.35
C LEU A 186 -12.17 5.14 3.83
N SER A 187 -11.99 3.92 3.36
CA SER A 187 -12.06 3.59 1.92
C SER A 187 -13.41 3.89 1.29
N LEU A 188 -14.43 4.15 2.08
CA LEU A 188 -15.76 4.60 1.60
C LEU A 188 -15.67 5.80 0.65
N ILE A 189 -14.68 6.66 0.83
CA ILE A 189 -14.49 7.84 -0.03
C ILE A 189 -13.98 7.49 -1.42
N HIS A 190 -13.44 6.27 -1.62
CA HIS A 190 -12.90 5.78 -2.88
C HIS A 190 -13.87 4.88 -3.67
N ILE A 191 -15.05 4.63 -3.16
CA ILE A 191 -16.05 3.74 -3.80
C ILE A 191 -16.90 4.49 -4.84
#